data_c3a9f3d72681db17a51eaf632c099afc
#
_entry.id   c3a9f3d72681db17a51eaf632c099afc
#
_cell.length_a   1.000
_cell.length_b   1.000
_cell.length_c   1.000
_cell.angle_alpha   90.00
_cell.angle_beta   90.00
_cell.angle_gamma   90.00
#
_symmetry.space_group_name_H-M   'P 1'
#
loop_
_entity.id
_entity.type
_entity.pdbx_description
1 polymer ?
#
loop_
_entity_poly.entity_id
_entity_poly.type
_entity_poly.pdbx_seq_one_letter_code
_entity_poly.pdbx_strand_id
1 'polypeptide(L)'
;MRIGIEGALVKAGLRSSLKMCWVVWLALSWNLWGAESPSSADGNGAYATGRYRNLFAEAGHSQTEIRRKIDSAFQQLFHGNLTNETVYYEAGSNSNGPLAFITDIKHHDVRTEGLSYGMMIAVQLNRKTEFDALWNWSKTYLYVAETNHPSYGFFAWQARTNGVRMSQFVAPDGEEYYVTALYFAAHRWGNGTGIYSCQAQADELLSRMRHRPPITGSLPMPWRNTNVSVTAGPLFDAEHKMVLFSPSSEQARFTDPSYHLPAFYELWSRWGPREDSEFWKQAAGVSRDFFARVTHPVTGLNPNCANFDASLVTTTFGRGNTNFSY
;
A
#
# COMPACT_ATOMS: atom_id res chain seq x y z
N MET A 1 57.28 -43.17 -10.00
CA MET A 1 57.33 -44.61 -9.91
C MET A 1 56.05 -45.19 -10.47
N ARG A 2 56.17 -45.87 -11.59
CA ARG A 2 55.13 -46.58 -12.35
C ARG A 2 54.54 -47.73 -11.54
N ILE A 3 53.33 -48.13 -11.92
CA ILE A 3 52.81 -49.49 -12.24
C ILE A 3 51.30 -49.37 -11.97
N GLY A 4 50.29 -49.46 -12.84
CA GLY A 4 50.08 -50.27 -14.04
C GLY A 4 49.39 -51.59 -13.70
N ILE A 5 48.23 -51.87 -14.34
CA ILE A 5 47.64 -53.12 -14.84
C ILE A 5 46.11 -53.07 -14.66
N GLU A 6 45.34 -52.88 -15.72
CA GLU A 6 44.72 -53.77 -16.73
C GLU A 6 43.93 -55.00 -16.22
N GLY A 7 42.71 -55.10 -16.76
CA GLY A 7 42.04 -56.36 -17.06
C GLY A 7 40.57 -56.41 -16.58
N ALA A 8 39.60 -56.54 -17.31
CA ALA A 8 39.12 -57.16 -18.50
C ALA A 8 37.53 -57.20 -18.46
N LEU A 9 36.98 -57.10 -19.62
CA LEU A 9 35.56 -57.25 -19.98
C LEU A 9 34.82 -58.46 -19.40
N VAL A 10 33.51 -58.22 -19.10
CA VAL A 10 32.42 -59.14 -19.54
C VAL A 10 31.20 -58.32 -19.94
N LYS A 11 30.76 -58.53 -21.20
CA LYS A 11 29.49 -58.05 -21.79
C LYS A 11 28.33 -58.99 -21.38
N ALA A 12 27.20 -58.40 -20.99
CA ALA A 12 25.83 -58.89 -21.25
C ALA A 12 24.89 -57.77 -20.82
N GLY A 13 24.21 -57.14 -21.63
CA GLY A 13 23.10 -57.26 -22.48
C GLY A 13 21.79 -57.27 -21.71
N LEU A 14 21.17 -56.08 -21.48
CA LEU A 14 19.69 -55.96 -21.44
C LEU A 14 19.31 -54.55 -21.89
N ARG A 15 18.77 -54.51 -23.10
CA ARG A 15 18.07 -53.33 -23.65
C ARG A 15 16.67 -53.26 -23.08
N SER A 16 16.15 -52.01 -23.07
CA SER A 16 14.74 -51.61 -22.91
C SER A 16 14.19 -51.46 -21.50
N SER A 17 14.11 -50.26 -21.05
CA SER A 17 12.94 -49.56 -20.43
C SER A 17 13.40 -48.39 -19.56
N LEU A 18 13.95 -47.33 -20.19
CA LEU A 18 14.15 -46.05 -19.54
C LEU A 18 13.88 -44.89 -20.52
N LYS A 19 12.64 -44.85 -21.02
CA LYS A 19 12.14 -43.71 -21.80
C LYS A 19 10.69 -43.35 -21.46
N MET A 20 10.30 -43.34 -20.19
CA MET A 20 8.96 -42.92 -19.84
C MET A 20 8.83 -42.38 -18.39
N CYS A 21 9.83 -41.64 -17.90
CA CYS A 21 9.74 -40.98 -16.59
C CYS A 21 10.13 -39.49 -16.59
N TRP A 22 10.37 -38.86 -17.75
CA TRP A 22 10.78 -37.45 -17.81
C TRP A 22 9.71 -36.49 -18.31
N VAL A 23 8.49 -36.97 -18.65
CA VAL A 23 7.39 -36.13 -19.15
C VAL A 23 6.32 -35.84 -18.07
N VAL A 24 6.35 -36.55 -16.94
CA VAL A 24 5.33 -36.37 -15.89
C VAL A 24 5.73 -35.31 -14.83
N TRP A 25 6.99 -34.89 -14.77
CA TRP A 25 7.46 -33.92 -13.78
C TRP A 25 7.40 -32.45 -14.23
N LEU A 26 7.07 -32.18 -15.49
CA LEU A 26 6.90 -30.81 -16.00
C LEU A 26 5.43 -30.34 -16.05
N ALA A 27 4.48 -31.22 -15.75
CA ALA A 27 3.05 -30.88 -15.72
C ALA A 27 2.48 -30.66 -14.29
N LEU A 28 3.27 -30.91 -13.24
CA LEU A 28 2.82 -30.80 -11.84
C LEU A 28 3.30 -29.56 -11.10
N SER A 29 4.07 -28.69 -11.74
CA SER A 29 4.56 -27.46 -11.12
C SER A 29 3.78 -26.19 -11.52
N TRP A 30 2.68 -26.33 -12.26
CA TRP A 30 1.86 -25.20 -12.72
C TRP A 30 0.45 -25.13 -12.08
N ASN A 31 0.12 -26.02 -11.13
CA ASN A 31 -1.22 -26.08 -10.51
C ASN A 31 -1.23 -25.77 -9.00
N LEU A 32 -0.27 -25.01 -8.46
CA LEU A 32 -0.29 -24.57 -7.06
C LEU A 32 -0.65 -23.09 -6.88
N TRP A 33 -1.29 -22.46 -7.88
CA TRP A 33 -1.89 -21.14 -7.76
C TRP A 33 -3.39 -21.17 -8.07
N GLY A 34 -4.05 -22.25 -7.72
CA GLY A 34 -5.49 -22.31 -7.61
C GLY A 34 -5.95 -21.76 -6.27
N ALA A 35 -5.74 -20.47 -6.01
CA ALA A 35 -6.57 -19.78 -5.03
C ALA A 35 -7.99 -19.75 -5.60
N GLU A 36 -8.95 -20.37 -4.93
CA GLU A 36 -10.37 -20.28 -5.25
C GLU A 36 -10.71 -18.81 -5.47
N SER A 37 -11.12 -18.46 -6.69
CA SER A 37 -11.56 -17.12 -7.03
C SER A 37 -12.86 -16.85 -6.26
N PRO A 38 -12.87 -15.94 -5.27
CA PRO A 38 -14.12 -15.59 -4.60
C PRO A 38 -15.04 -14.91 -5.61
N SER A 39 -16.30 -15.34 -5.64
CA SER A 39 -17.34 -14.70 -6.44
C SER A 39 -17.46 -13.23 -6.04
N SER A 40 -17.09 -12.29 -6.91
CA SER A 40 -17.56 -10.92 -6.79
C SER A 40 -19.03 -10.86 -7.15
N ALA A 41 -19.78 -9.95 -6.57
CA ALA A 41 -21.21 -9.79 -6.83
C ALA A 41 -21.53 -9.64 -8.33
N ASP A 42 -20.56 -9.16 -9.13
CA ASP A 42 -20.73 -8.87 -10.55
C ASP A 42 -19.95 -9.81 -11.50
N GLY A 43 -19.13 -10.72 -11.01
CA GLY A 43 -18.44 -11.75 -11.82
C GLY A 43 -17.50 -11.28 -12.94
N ASN A 44 -17.44 -9.98 -13.23
CA ASN A 44 -16.80 -9.40 -14.41
C ASN A 44 -15.48 -8.65 -14.16
N GLY A 45 -15.13 -8.33 -12.91
CA GLY A 45 -13.92 -7.58 -12.55
C GLY A 45 -12.64 -8.39 -12.80
N ALA A 46 -11.51 -7.70 -12.97
CA ALA A 46 -10.19 -8.30 -13.18
C ALA A 46 -9.82 -9.29 -12.06
N TYR A 47 -10.13 -8.98 -10.81
CA TYR A 47 -9.91 -9.88 -9.69
C TYR A 47 -10.75 -11.16 -9.78
N ALA A 48 -12.05 -11.05 -10.09
CA ALA A 48 -12.97 -12.18 -10.19
C ALA A 48 -12.62 -13.11 -11.36
N THR A 49 -12.18 -12.54 -12.47
CA THR A 49 -11.84 -13.27 -13.70
C THR A 49 -10.37 -13.71 -13.77
N GLY A 50 -9.50 -13.17 -12.90
CA GLY A 50 -8.05 -13.34 -12.98
C GLY A 50 -7.41 -12.72 -14.24
N ARG A 51 -8.17 -11.93 -15.01
CA ARG A 51 -7.73 -11.33 -16.27
C ARG A 51 -7.35 -9.87 -16.04
N TYR A 52 -6.07 -9.62 -15.89
CA TYR A 52 -5.49 -8.29 -15.76
C TYR A 52 -4.96 -7.83 -17.12
N ARG A 53 -5.59 -6.80 -17.69
CA ARG A 53 -5.19 -6.23 -18.97
C ARG A 53 -3.81 -5.56 -18.85
N ASN A 54 -2.94 -5.83 -19.79
CA ASN A 54 -1.69 -5.09 -19.95
C ASN A 54 -1.86 -4.06 -21.07
N LEU A 55 -2.23 -2.83 -20.69
CA LEU A 55 -2.53 -1.76 -21.63
C LEU A 55 -1.32 -1.36 -22.50
N PHE A 56 -0.10 -1.49 -22.01
CA PHE A 56 1.09 -1.27 -22.82
C PHE A 56 1.25 -2.33 -23.91
N ALA A 57 0.97 -3.61 -23.59
CA ALA A 57 1.00 -4.67 -24.58
C ALA A 57 -0.13 -4.49 -25.62
N GLU A 58 -1.32 -4.08 -25.20
CA GLU A 58 -2.44 -3.75 -26.08
C GLU A 58 -2.14 -2.54 -26.99
N ALA A 59 -1.34 -1.59 -26.51
CA ALA A 59 -0.81 -0.47 -27.31
C ALA A 59 0.34 -0.88 -28.25
N GLY A 60 0.71 -2.16 -28.31
CA GLY A 60 1.71 -2.67 -29.25
C GLY A 60 3.15 -2.75 -28.71
N HIS A 61 3.38 -2.45 -27.42
CA HIS A 61 4.71 -2.58 -26.83
C HIS A 61 5.03 -4.04 -26.49
N SER A 62 6.25 -4.47 -26.80
CA SER A 62 6.75 -5.79 -26.42
C SER A 62 6.95 -5.90 -24.90
N GLN A 63 6.87 -7.12 -24.36
CA GLN A 63 7.14 -7.37 -22.93
C GLN A 63 8.53 -6.91 -22.49
N THR A 64 9.52 -6.99 -23.39
CA THR A 64 10.90 -6.53 -23.13
C THR A 64 10.96 -5.02 -23.00
N GLU A 65 10.28 -4.28 -23.88
CA GLU A 65 10.21 -2.81 -23.82
C GLU A 65 9.48 -2.35 -22.54
N ILE A 66 8.35 -2.97 -22.22
CA ILE A 66 7.57 -2.67 -21.01
C ILE A 66 8.46 -2.86 -19.78
N ARG A 67 9.09 -4.03 -19.64
CA ARG A 67 9.96 -4.33 -18.49
C ARG A 67 11.13 -3.36 -18.40
N ARG A 68 11.83 -3.11 -19.50
CA ARG A 68 12.93 -2.14 -19.55
C ARG A 68 12.49 -0.75 -19.11
N LYS A 69 11.31 -0.28 -19.55
CA LYS A 69 10.79 1.04 -19.17
C LYS A 69 10.48 1.13 -17.68
N ILE A 70 9.87 0.09 -17.12
CA ILE A 70 9.55 0.02 -15.67
C ILE A 70 10.85 -0.02 -14.84
N ASP A 71 11.80 -0.89 -15.20
CA ASP A 71 13.08 -0.99 -14.49
C ASP A 71 13.88 0.33 -14.59
N SER A 72 13.88 0.98 -15.76
CA SER A 72 14.56 2.29 -15.92
C SER A 72 13.91 3.37 -15.07
N ALA A 73 12.58 3.41 -15.00
CA ALA A 73 11.86 4.38 -14.17
C ALA A 73 12.13 4.14 -12.66
N PHE A 74 12.16 2.87 -12.24
CA PHE A 74 12.52 2.53 -10.87
C PHE A 74 13.96 2.97 -10.55
N GLN A 75 14.92 2.64 -11.42
CA GLN A 75 16.32 3.05 -11.23
C GLN A 75 16.46 4.57 -11.16
N GLN A 76 15.77 5.31 -12.00
CA GLN A 76 15.80 6.77 -12.00
C GLN A 76 15.23 7.36 -10.69
N LEU A 77 14.07 6.87 -10.25
CA LEU A 77 13.37 7.42 -9.08
C LEU A 77 13.98 6.99 -7.74
N PHE A 78 14.58 5.79 -7.67
CA PHE A 78 15.09 5.24 -6.42
C PHE A 78 16.62 5.30 -6.32
N HIS A 79 17.34 5.22 -7.45
CA HIS A 79 18.80 5.11 -7.47
C HIS A 79 19.46 6.03 -8.51
N GLY A 80 18.72 6.99 -9.03
CA GLY A 80 19.21 7.96 -9.99
C GLY A 80 20.07 9.07 -9.37
N ASN A 81 20.30 10.11 -10.11
CA ASN A 81 21.08 11.24 -9.64
C ASN A 81 20.39 11.95 -8.48
N LEU A 82 21.10 12.09 -7.35
CA LEU A 82 20.58 12.69 -6.11
C LEU A 82 20.15 14.16 -6.26
N THR A 83 20.60 14.84 -7.30
CA THR A 83 20.33 16.27 -7.47
C THR A 83 19.02 16.55 -8.20
N ASN A 84 18.64 15.68 -9.16
CA ASN A 84 17.54 15.99 -10.07
C ASN A 84 16.70 14.80 -10.55
N GLU A 85 16.94 13.58 -10.06
CA GLU A 85 16.21 12.39 -10.53
C GLU A 85 15.55 11.63 -9.40
N THR A 86 16.30 11.30 -8.33
CA THR A 86 15.79 10.43 -7.27
C THR A 86 14.86 11.17 -6.32
N VAL A 87 13.86 10.46 -5.85
CA VAL A 87 12.99 10.87 -4.72
C VAL A 87 13.23 10.01 -3.48
N TYR A 88 13.99 8.91 -3.62
CA TYR A 88 14.36 7.99 -2.54
C TYR A 88 15.73 8.34 -1.97
N TYR A 89 15.83 8.48 -0.67
CA TYR A 89 17.08 8.82 0.03
C TYR A 89 17.34 7.87 1.18
N GLU A 90 18.53 7.29 1.22
CA GLU A 90 19.02 6.51 2.35
C GLU A 90 19.28 7.43 3.55
N ALA A 91 18.90 6.97 4.75
CA ALA A 91 18.95 7.75 6.00
C ALA A 91 19.67 7.00 7.14
N GLY A 92 20.68 6.20 6.78
CA GLY A 92 21.43 5.39 7.74
C GLY A 92 20.71 4.11 8.15
N SER A 93 20.84 3.70 9.41
CA SER A 93 20.25 2.46 9.93
C SER A 93 19.98 2.55 11.43
N ASN A 94 19.13 1.66 11.94
CA ASN A 94 18.90 1.43 13.36
C ASN A 94 18.92 -0.08 13.68
N SER A 95 18.48 -0.48 14.87
CA SER A 95 18.42 -1.90 15.27
C SER A 95 17.51 -2.78 14.38
N ASN A 96 16.58 -2.19 13.64
CA ASN A 96 15.71 -2.91 12.70
C ASN A 96 16.34 -3.03 11.30
N GLY A 97 17.42 -2.30 10.99
CA GLY A 97 18.09 -2.32 9.70
C GLY A 97 18.16 -0.95 9.03
N PRO A 98 18.30 -0.91 7.69
CA PRO A 98 18.38 0.33 6.91
C PRO A 98 17.15 1.21 7.08
N LEU A 99 17.37 2.52 6.95
CA LEU A 99 16.35 3.57 6.94
C LEU A 99 16.43 4.31 5.61
N ALA A 100 15.28 4.57 5.00
CA ALA A 100 15.18 5.42 3.82
C ALA A 100 13.82 6.13 3.77
N PHE A 101 13.75 7.24 3.05
CA PHE A 101 12.51 8.00 2.87
C PHE A 101 12.31 8.43 1.41
N ILE A 102 11.05 8.73 1.09
CA ILE A 102 10.65 9.42 -0.15
C ILE A 102 10.41 10.89 0.20
N THR A 103 11.01 11.79 -0.56
CA THR A 103 10.81 13.24 -0.37
C THR A 103 9.70 13.78 -1.28
N ASP A 104 8.89 14.70 -0.77
CA ASP A 104 8.09 15.60 -1.58
C ASP A 104 9.03 16.64 -2.22
N ILE A 105 9.14 16.62 -3.54
CA ILE A 105 10.09 17.47 -4.29
C ILE A 105 9.74 18.95 -4.25
N LYS A 106 8.47 19.29 -4.01
CA LYS A 106 7.99 20.67 -3.94
C LYS A 106 8.25 21.31 -2.58
N HIS A 107 8.08 20.54 -1.51
CA HIS A 107 8.13 21.07 -0.15
C HIS A 107 9.39 20.64 0.62
N HIS A 108 10.18 19.73 0.03
CA HIS A 108 11.39 19.16 0.64
C HIS A 108 11.14 18.55 2.03
N ASP A 109 9.99 17.88 2.16
CA ASP A 109 9.56 17.17 3.36
C ASP A 109 9.28 15.69 3.04
N VAL A 110 8.88 14.93 4.05
CA VAL A 110 8.53 13.52 3.96
C VAL A 110 7.08 13.35 4.40
N ARG A 111 6.29 12.64 3.61
CA ARG A 111 4.86 12.40 3.85
C ARG A 111 4.55 10.92 3.86
N THR A 112 3.54 10.53 4.65
CA THR A 112 3.03 9.15 4.66
C THR A 112 2.60 8.72 3.27
N GLU A 113 2.00 9.61 2.48
CA GLU A 113 1.61 9.40 1.09
C GLU A 113 2.82 8.94 0.24
N GLY A 114 3.89 9.73 0.19
CA GLY A 114 5.09 9.39 -0.59
C GLY A 114 5.77 8.10 -0.12
N LEU A 115 5.88 7.90 1.21
CA LEU A 115 6.46 6.68 1.79
C LEU A 115 5.66 5.44 1.42
N SER A 116 4.35 5.48 1.57
CA SER A 116 3.46 4.35 1.29
C SER A 116 3.39 4.02 -0.20
N TYR A 117 3.41 5.02 -1.09
CA TYR A 117 3.55 4.82 -2.53
C TYR A 117 4.90 4.18 -2.88
N GLY A 118 5.99 4.63 -2.25
CA GLY A 118 7.30 4.01 -2.42
C GLY A 118 7.31 2.53 -2.02
N MET A 119 6.67 2.19 -0.89
CA MET A 119 6.50 0.79 -0.46
C MET A 119 5.67 0.00 -1.46
N MET A 120 4.58 0.57 -1.98
CA MET A 120 3.73 -0.09 -2.98
C MET A 120 4.51 -0.36 -4.28
N ILE A 121 5.30 0.57 -4.76
CA ILE A 121 6.18 0.39 -5.92
C ILE A 121 7.21 -0.72 -5.63
N ALA A 122 7.88 -0.65 -4.49
CA ALA A 122 8.92 -1.59 -4.10
C ALA A 122 8.38 -3.03 -4.00
N VAL A 123 7.22 -3.25 -3.38
CA VAL A 123 6.65 -4.59 -3.26
C VAL A 123 6.21 -5.15 -4.61
N GLN A 124 5.62 -4.34 -5.49
CA GLN A 124 5.21 -4.79 -6.82
C GLN A 124 6.41 -5.16 -7.70
N LEU A 125 7.52 -4.44 -7.58
CA LEU A 125 8.75 -4.69 -8.33
C LEU A 125 9.71 -5.68 -7.66
N ASN A 126 9.30 -6.32 -6.55
CA ASN A 126 10.11 -7.27 -5.78
C ASN A 126 11.41 -6.65 -5.22
N ARG A 127 11.33 -5.43 -4.72
CA ARG A 127 12.43 -4.64 -4.14
C ARG A 127 12.31 -4.60 -2.63
N LYS A 128 12.66 -5.73 -1.98
CA LYS A 128 12.46 -5.91 -0.53
C LYS A 128 13.30 -4.96 0.31
N THR A 129 14.52 -4.66 -0.10
CA THR A 129 15.45 -3.80 0.64
C THR A 129 14.89 -2.39 0.76
N GLU A 130 14.41 -1.82 -0.34
CA GLU A 130 13.81 -0.49 -0.38
C GLU A 130 12.49 -0.45 0.40
N PHE A 131 11.68 -1.50 0.28
CA PHE A 131 10.45 -1.64 1.06
C PHE A 131 10.72 -1.63 2.57
N ASP A 132 11.63 -2.48 3.03
CA ASP A 132 11.96 -2.61 4.45
C ASP A 132 12.52 -1.29 5.01
N ALA A 133 13.36 -0.59 4.25
CA ALA A 133 13.96 0.68 4.66
C ALA A 133 12.92 1.80 4.79
N LEU A 134 11.95 1.89 3.86
CA LEU A 134 10.85 2.85 3.92
C LEU A 134 9.92 2.57 5.10
N TRP A 135 9.56 1.29 5.32
CA TRP A 135 8.75 0.90 6.45
C TRP A 135 9.43 1.16 7.78
N ASN A 136 10.72 0.83 7.89
CA ASN A 136 11.51 1.11 9.09
C ASN A 136 11.55 2.62 9.41
N TRP A 137 11.73 3.46 8.39
CA TRP A 137 11.72 4.91 8.57
C TRP A 137 10.35 5.40 9.06
N SER A 138 9.27 4.91 8.44
CA SER A 138 7.89 5.25 8.84
C SER A 138 7.61 4.87 10.29
N LYS A 139 7.98 3.66 10.70
CA LYS A 139 7.81 3.18 12.08
C LYS A 139 8.68 3.95 13.08
N THR A 140 9.88 4.36 12.67
CA THR A 140 10.84 5.06 13.56
C THR A 140 10.41 6.50 13.82
N TYR A 141 9.95 7.21 12.79
CA TYR A 141 9.79 8.67 12.91
C TYR A 141 8.33 9.14 12.89
N LEU A 142 7.45 8.45 12.17
CA LEU A 142 6.07 8.91 12.02
C LEU A 142 5.07 8.19 12.92
N TYR A 143 5.33 6.92 13.27
CA TYR A 143 4.39 6.15 14.08
C TYR A 143 4.22 6.77 15.47
N VAL A 144 2.97 7.01 15.87
CA VAL A 144 2.59 7.58 17.16
C VAL A 144 2.32 6.46 18.15
N ALA A 145 3.27 6.23 19.08
CA ALA A 145 3.21 5.16 20.06
C ALA A 145 2.63 5.59 21.43
N GLU A 146 2.46 6.88 21.63
CA GLU A 146 1.96 7.45 22.88
C GLU A 146 0.45 7.22 23.02
N THR A 147 0.04 6.39 23.98
CA THR A 147 -1.34 5.89 24.11
C THR A 147 -2.40 6.96 24.42
N ASN A 148 -1.98 8.10 24.95
CA ASN A 148 -2.86 9.27 25.23
C ASN A 148 -2.85 10.30 24.10
N HIS A 149 -2.15 10.04 23.00
CA HIS A 149 -2.09 10.95 21.87
C HIS A 149 -3.30 10.72 20.93
N PRO A 150 -3.96 11.77 20.40
CA PRO A 150 -5.09 11.64 19.48
C PRO A 150 -4.80 10.79 18.25
N SER A 151 -3.58 10.77 17.77
CA SER A 151 -3.15 9.95 16.62
C SER A 151 -2.53 8.60 17.03
N TYR A 152 -2.67 8.15 18.28
CA TYR A 152 -2.11 6.89 18.74
C TYR A 152 -2.41 5.72 17.81
N GLY A 153 -1.36 4.97 17.45
CA GLY A 153 -1.45 3.80 16.61
C GLY A 153 -1.53 4.08 15.10
N PHE A 154 -1.46 5.34 14.71
CA PHE A 154 -1.36 5.83 13.34
C PHE A 154 -0.04 6.57 13.11
N PHE A 155 0.12 7.16 11.93
CA PHE A 155 1.32 7.88 11.53
C PHE A 155 1.04 9.39 11.44
N ALA A 156 1.96 10.21 11.95
CA ALA A 156 1.98 11.64 11.65
C ALA A 156 2.22 11.83 10.15
N TRP A 157 1.33 12.55 9.45
CA TRP A 157 1.35 12.55 7.98
C TRP A 157 2.57 13.25 7.38
N GLN A 158 3.30 14.11 8.15
CA GLN A 158 4.37 14.94 7.62
C GLN A 158 5.54 15.09 8.60
N ALA A 159 6.75 14.95 8.10
CA ALA A 159 7.97 15.22 8.83
C ALA A 159 9.04 15.88 7.94
N ARG A 160 10.06 16.44 8.57
CA ARG A 160 11.30 16.83 7.91
C ARG A 160 12.10 15.58 7.51
N THR A 161 13.04 15.72 6.60
CA THR A 161 13.94 14.63 6.16
C THR A 161 14.82 14.07 7.30
N ASN A 162 14.98 14.80 8.40
CA ASN A 162 15.67 14.32 9.62
C ASN A 162 14.72 13.63 10.62
N GLY A 163 13.46 13.35 10.23
CA GLY A 163 12.49 12.66 11.07
C GLY A 163 11.70 13.52 12.07
N VAL A 164 11.98 14.82 12.17
CA VAL A 164 11.22 15.72 13.05
C VAL A 164 9.82 15.93 12.48
N ARG A 165 8.79 15.48 13.20
CA ARG A 165 7.37 15.63 12.80
C ARG A 165 7.02 17.11 12.66
N MET A 166 6.46 17.46 11.50
CA MET A 166 5.94 18.79 11.19
C MET A 166 4.45 18.89 11.49
N SER A 167 3.76 17.76 11.44
CA SER A 167 2.37 17.60 11.85
C SER A 167 2.24 16.44 12.83
N GLN A 168 1.23 16.50 13.68
CA GLN A 168 0.86 15.42 14.59
C GLN A 168 -0.46 14.74 14.18
N PHE A 169 -1.05 15.18 13.07
CA PHE A 169 -2.31 14.66 12.54
C PHE A 169 -2.09 13.49 11.60
N VAL A 170 -3.15 12.75 11.35
CA VAL A 170 -3.21 11.61 10.43
C VAL A 170 -3.83 12.05 9.11
N ALA A 171 -3.32 11.54 8.00
CA ALA A 171 -3.93 11.60 6.68
C ALA A 171 -4.22 10.16 6.24
N PRO A 172 -5.51 9.75 6.12
CA PRO A 172 -5.90 8.35 5.94
C PRO A 172 -5.33 7.63 4.72
N ASP A 173 -5.08 8.33 3.62
CA ASP A 173 -4.51 7.78 2.39
C ASP A 173 -3.17 7.06 2.62
N GLY A 174 -2.30 7.63 3.45
CA GLY A 174 -1.03 7.00 3.82
C GLY A 174 -1.23 5.65 4.49
N GLU A 175 -2.14 5.57 5.46
CA GLU A 175 -2.47 4.34 6.17
C GLU A 175 -3.09 3.29 5.26
N GLU A 176 -3.97 3.68 4.34
CA GLU A 176 -4.58 2.77 3.38
C GLU A 176 -3.53 2.09 2.48
N TYR A 177 -2.58 2.87 1.97
CA TYR A 177 -1.48 2.33 1.18
C TYR A 177 -0.50 1.51 2.02
N TYR A 178 -0.20 1.89 3.27
CA TYR A 178 0.62 1.08 4.18
C TYR A 178 0.01 -0.31 4.41
N VAL A 179 -1.28 -0.37 4.76
CA VAL A 179 -1.99 -1.64 4.97
C VAL A 179 -1.89 -2.53 3.74
N THR A 180 -2.19 -1.97 2.57
CA THR A 180 -2.19 -2.76 1.32
C THR A 180 -0.79 -3.20 0.92
N ALA A 181 0.21 -2.33 1.05
CA ALA A 181 1.61 -2.66 0.77
C ALA A 181 2.14 -3.76 1.72
N LEU A 182 1.75 -3.72 3.00
CA LEU A 182 2.10 -4.75 3.98
C LEU A 182 1.43 -6.09 3.67
N TYR A 183 0.17 -6.13 3.26
CA TYR A 183 -0.47 -7.36 2.79
C TYR A 183 0.23 -7.92 1.56
N PHE A 184 0.55 -7.09 0.59
CA PHE A 184 1.33 -7.52 -0.58
C PHE A 184 2.70 -8.08 -0.18
N ALA A 185 3.38 -7.47 0.78
CA ALA A 185 4.66 -7.94 1.30
C ALA A 185 4.53 -9.30 1.97
N ALA A 186 3.52 -9.49 2.82
CA ALA A 186 3.24 -10.77 3.48
C ALA A 186 2.99 -11.88 2.46
N HIS A 187 2.21 -11.62 1.40
CA HIS A 187 1.94 -12.59 0.34
C HIS A 187 3.14 -12.84 -0.58
N ARG A 188 4.00 -11.86 -0.80
CA ARG A 188 5.16 -11.98 -1.69
C ARG A 188 6.38 -12.59 -1.02
N TRP A 189 6.68 -12.16 0.20
CA TRP A 189 7.93 -12.49 0.89
C TRP A 189 7.72 -13.28 2.18
N GLY A 190 6.46 -13.46 2.60
CA GLY A 190 6.14 -14.04 3.91
C GLY A 190 6.31 -13.02 5.05
N ASN A 191 6.11 -13.50 6.27
CA ASN A 191 6.24 -12.70 7.48
C ASN A 191 7.65 -12.80 8.05
N GLY A 192 8.25 -11.66 8.33
CA GLY A 192 9.44 -11.54 9.15
C GLY A 192 9.11 -11.46 10.64
N THR A 193 10.01 -10.86 11.42
CA THR A 193 9.87 -10.64 12.86
C THR A 193 9.75 -9.15 13.20
N GLY A 194 9.20 -8.83 14.37
CA GLY A 194 9.08 -7.45 14.83
C GLY A 194 8.25 -6.58 13.86
N ILE A 195 8.78 -5.45 13.46
CA ILE A 195 8.09 -4.54 12.52
C ILE A 195 7.90 -5.15 11.12
N TYR A 196 8.62 -6.21 10.77
CA TYR A 196 8.53 -6.92 9.49
C TYR A 196 7.59 -8.13 9.52
N SER A 197 6.84 -8.34 10.59
CA SER A 197 5.70 -9.25 10.59
C SER A 197 4.54 -8.61 9.83
N CYS A 198 4.67 -8.56 8.50
CA CYS A 198 3.86 -7.72 7.62
C CYS A 198 2.36 -7.95 7.76
N GLN A 199 1.93 -9.23 7.84
CA GLN A 199 0.51 -9.56 8.04
C GLN A 199 0.00 -8.97 9.37
N ALA A 200 0.72 -9.17 10.47
CA ALA A 200 0.30 -8.68 11.78
C ALA A 200 0.29 -7.14 11.85
N GLN A 201 1.27 -6.48 11.21
CA GLN A 201 1.30 -5.01 11.11
C GLN A 201 0.13 -4.46 10.30
N ALA A 202 -0.24 -5.14 9.20
CA ALA A 202 -1.39 -4.78 8.38
C ALA A 202 -2.71 -4.97 9.15
N ASP A 203 -2.89 -6.14 9.78
CA ASP A 203 -4.09 -6.47 10.56
C ASP A 203 -4.30 -5.48 11.73
N GLU A 204 -3.23 -5.16 12.45
CA GLU A 204 -3.28 -4.20 13.56
C GLU A 204 -3.68 -2.80 13.06
N LEU A 205 -3.04 -2.31 11.99
CA LEU A 205 -3.34 -0.99 11.44
C LEU A 205 -4.76 -0.93 10.90
N LEU A 206 -5.20 -1.95 10.14
CA LEU A 206 -6.54 -2.03 9.57
C LEU A 206 -7.62 -2.09 10.66
N SER A 207 -7.39 -2.87 11.73
CA SER A 207 -8.29 -2.93 12.90
C SER A 207 -8.39 -1.57 13.58
N ARG A 208 -7.28 -0.84 13.74
CA ARG A 208 -7.30 0.53 14.30
C ARG A 208 -8.04 1.52 13.41
N MET A 209 -7.85 1.45 12.10
CA MET A 209 -8.58 2.29 11.13
C MET A 209 -10.09 2.13 11.28
N ARG A 210 -10.55 0.96 11.74
CA ARG A 210 -11.96 0.62 11.86
C ARG A 210 -12.51 0.77 13.27
N HIS A 211 -11.76 0.40 14.31
CA HIS A 211 -12.28 0.17 15.66
C HIS A 211 -11.63 1.00 16.76
N ARG A 212 -10.61 1.81 16.44
CA ARG A 212 -9.93 2.58 17.48
C ARG A 212 -10.92 3.49 18.23
N PRO A 213 -11.01 3.42 19.55
CA PRO A 213 -11.84 4.35 20.31
C PRO A 213 -11.32 5.80 20.15
N PRO A 214 -12.20 6.80 20.24
CA PRO A 214 -11.78 8.21 20.24
C PRO A 214 -10.83 8.51 21.40
N ILE A 215 -9.75 9.23 21.11
CA ILE A 215 -8.79 9.70 22.10
C ILE A 215 -8.73 11.23 22.04
N THR A 216 -8.88 11.87 23.20
CA THR A 216 -8.75 13.33 23.34
C THR A 216 -7.38 13.67 23.91
N GLY A 217 -6.70 14.61 23.27
CA GLY A 217 -5.40 15.10 23.72
C GLY A 217 -5.12 16.51 23.20
N SER A 218 -4.00 17.07 23.61
CA SER A 218 -3.55 18.40 23.20
C SER A 218 -2.48 18.29 22.12
N LEU A 219 -2.72 18.86 20.94
CA LEU A 219 -1.78 18.84 19.82
C LEU A 219 -1.24 20.24 19.53
N PRO A 220 0.05 20.37 19.22
CA PRO A 220 0.61 21.65 18.79
C PRO A 220 0.07 22.03 17.40
N MET A 221 -0.30 23.29 17.27
CA MET A 221 -0.65 23.92 16.00
C MET A 221 0.43 24.95 15.64
N PRO A 222 1.51 24.55 14.96
CA PRO A 222 2.68 25.41 14.76
C PRO A 222 2.35 26.75 14.10
N TRP A 223 1.38 26.78 13.17
CA TRP A 223 0.96 28.01 12.49
C TRP A 223 0.16 28.97 13.37
N ARG A 224 -0.30 28.52 14.56
CA ARG A 224 -1.01 29.37 15.56
C ARG A 224 -0.17 29.60 16.81
N ASN A 225 1.00 29.00 16.89
CA ASN A 225 1.87 29.00 18.07
C ASN A 225 1.11 28.66 19.38
N THR A 226 0.19 27.70 19.31
CA THR A 226 -0.64 27.26 20.43
C THR A 226 -0.93 25.77 20.33
N ASN A 227 -1.36 25.19 21.44
CA ASN A 227 -1.91 23.84 21.48
C ASN A 227 -3.43 23.90 21.39
N VAL A 228 -4.01 22.92 20.70
CA VAL A 228 -5.46 22.75 20.62
C VAL A 228 -5.86 21.39 21.16
N SER A 229 -7.01 21.34 21.83
CA SER A 229 -7.62 20.06 22.21
C SER A 229 -8.21 19.41 20.97
N VAL A 230 -7.85 18.16 20.72
CA VAL A 230 -8.29 17.38 19.56
C VAL A 230 -8.82 16.05 20.06
N THR A 231 -9.97 15.63 19.56
CA THR A 231 -10.48 14.27 19.71
C THR A 231 -10.43 13.60 18.35
N ALA A 232 -9.74 12.46 18.25
CA ALA A 232 -9.64 11.71 17.01
C ALA A 232 -10.02 10.24 17.22
N GLY A 233 -10.84 9.72 16.33
CA GLY A 233 -11.38 8.35 16.34
C GLY A 233 -10.80 7.45 15.26
N PRO A 234 -11.60 6.49 14.74
CA PRO A 234 -11.23 5.64 13.61
C PRO A 234 -11.09 6.47 12.33
N LEU A 235 -10.56 5.86 11.26
CA LEU A 235 -10.38 6.52 9.95
C LEU A 235 -11.58 6.31 9.02
N PHE A 236 -12.48 5.41 9.36
CA PHE A 236 -13.68 5.10 8.58
C PHE A 236 -14.93 5.38 9.37
N ASP A 237 -15.89 6.05 8.73
CA ASP A 237 -17.24 6.20 9.27
C ASP A 237 -17.96 4.85 9.23
N ALA A 238 -18.52 4.45 10.38
CA ALA A 238 -19.15 3.15 10.53
C ALA A 238 -20.51 3.05 9.82
N GLU A 239 -21.25 4.13 9.76
CA GLU A 239 -22.58 4.21 9.16
C GLU A 239 -22.48 4.31 7.65
N HIS A 240 -21.70 5.29 7.15
CA HIS A 240 -21.54 5.53 5.72
C HIS A 240 -20.56 4.57 5.05
N LYS A 241 -19.70 3.88 5.81
CA LYS A 241 -18.63 2.97 5.31
C LYS A 241 -17.67 3.67 4.36
N MET A 242 -17.38 4.92 4.65
CA MET A 242 -16.50 5.79 3.88
C MET A 242 -15.29 6.20 4.70
N VAL A 243 -14.17 6.37 4.03
CA VAL A 243 -12.97 6.97 4.61
C VAL A 243 -13.24 8.43 4.96
N LEU A 244 -12.72 8.88 6.10
CA LEU A 244 -12.81 10.26 6.56
C LEU A 244 -11.69 11.09 5.93
N PHE A 245 -11.92 12.40 5.74
CA PHE A 245 -10.82 13.30 5.39
C PHE A 245 -9.74 13.31 6.49
N SER A 246 -10.15 13.31 7.73
CA SER A 246 -9.27 13.15 8.90
C SER A 246 -10.09 12.65 10.08
N PRO A 247 -9.51 11.87 10.99
CA PRO A 247 -10.25 11.32 12.14
C PRO A 247 -10.59 12.34 13.22
N SER A 248 -10.18 13.59 13.10
CA SER A 248 -10.50 14.66 14.06
C SER A 248 -11.95 15.13 13.92
N SER A 249 -12.59 15.43 15.04
CA SER A 249 -14.05 15.63 15.17
C SER A 249 -14.69 16.61 14.17
N GLU A 250 -13.97 17.65 13.75
CA GLU A 250 -14.50 18.61 12.76
C GLU A 250 -14.32 18.12 11.32
N GLN A 251 -13.28 17.33 11.07
CA GLN A 251 -12.89 16.83 9.75
C GLN A 251 -13.42 15.43 9.47
N ALA A 252 -13.99 14.77 10.48
CA ALA A 252 -14.63 13.47 10.39
C ALA A 252 -16.08 13.52 9.84
N ARG A 253 -16.49 14.65 9.26
CA ARG A 253 -17.85 14.85 8.73
C ARG A 253 -17.92 14.80 7.21
N PHE A 254 -16.79 14.68 6.55
CA PHE A 254 -16.68 14.66 5.10
C PHE A 254 -15.46 13.80 4.67
N THR A 255 -15.35 13.55 3.39
CA THR A 255 -14.32 12.72 2.78
C THR A 255 -13.57 13.48 1.69
N ASP A 256 -12.40 12.97 1.32
CA ASP A 256 -11.69 13.31 0.10
C ASP A 256 -11.92 12.20 -0.94
N PRO A 257 -12.45 12.50 -2.14
CA PRO A 257 -12.63 11.48 -3.17
C PRO A 257 -11.35 10.72 -3.52
N SER A 258 -10.18 11.36 -3.42
CA SER A 258 -8.90 10.71 -3.72
C SER A 258 -8.48 9.64 -2.71
N TYR A 259 -9.08 9.64 -1.51
CA TYR A 259 -8.84 8.63 -0.47
C TYR A 259 -9.65 7.35 -0.69
N HIS A 260 -10.67 7.36 -1.55
CA HIS A 260 -11.49 6.18 -1.80
C HIS A 260 -10.76 5.16 -2.67
N LEU A 261 -10.42 4.02 -2.11
CA LEU A 261 -9.63 2.96 -2.74
C LEU A 261 -10.41 1.63 -2.78
N PRO A 262 -11.52 1.53 -3.55
CA PRO A 262 -12.41 0.38 -3.53
C PRO A 262 -11.71 -0.95 -3.87
N ALA A 263 -10.65 -0.92 -4.68
CA ALA A 263 -9.87 -2.12 -4.98
C ALA A 263 -9.09 -2.63 -3.75
N PHE A 264 -8.62 -1.73 -2.88
CA PHE A 264 -7.96 -2.10 -1.63
C PHE A 264 -8.98 -2.69 -0.65
N TYR A 265 -10.16 -2.10 -0.54
CA TYR A 265 -11.23 -2.61 0.33
C TYR A 265 -11.67 -4.03 -0.05
N GLU A 266 -11.71 -4.36 -1.35
CA GLU A 266 -11.93 -5.72 -1.81
C GLU A 266 -10.84 -6.70 -1.37
N LEU A 267 -9.57 -6.28 -1.36
CA LEU A 267 -8.47 -7.09 -0.86
C LEU A 267 -8.55 -7.24 0.67
N TRP A 268 -8.85 -6.16 1.40
CA TRP A 268 -8.99 -6.18 2.85
C TRP A 268 -10.15 -7.06 3.31
N SER A 269 -11.25 -7.13 2.54
CA SER A 269 -12.35 -8.05 2.83
C SER A 269 -11.96 -9.53 2.80
N ARG A 270 -10.84 -9.87 2.18
CA ARG A 270 -10.33 -11.23 2.00
C ARG A 270 -9.11 -11.54 2.85
N TRP A 271 -8.25 -10.57 3.03
CA TRP A 271 -6.94 -10.73 3.66
C TRP A 271 -6.87 -10.19 5.09
N GLY A 272 -7.76 -9.26 5.42
CA GLY A 272 -7.84 -8.65 6.73
C GLY A 272 -8.59 -9.49 7.77
N PRO A 273 -8.77 -8.94 8.98
CA PRO A 273 -9.54 -9.58 10.04
C PRO A 273 -10.93 -10.00 9.58
N ARG A 274 -11.30 -11.26 9.85
CA ARG A 274 -12.54 -11.88 9.33
C ARG A 274 -13.80 -11.15 9.79
N GLU A 275 -13.79 -10.63 11.01
CA GLU A 275 -14.88 -9.87 11.61
C GLU A 275 -15.25 -8.61 10.80
N ASP A 276 -14.30 -8.04 10.06
CA ASP A 276 -14.50 -6.86 9.24
C ASP A 276 -14.73 -7.16 7.75
N SER A 277 -14.67 -8.42 7.33
CA SER A 277 -14.76 -8.81 5.92
C SER A 277 -15.98 -8.21 5.21
N GLU A 278 -17.16 -8.30 5.82
CA GLU A 278 -18.41 -7.78 5.23
C GLU A 278 -18.43 -6.24 5.20
N PHE A 279 -17.85 -5.59 6.20
CA PHE A 279 -17.70 -4.12 6.18
C PHE A 279 -16.87 -3.66 4.98
N TRP A 280 -15.71 -4.25 4.75
CA TRP A 280 -14.83 -3.87 3.66
C TRP A 280 -15.43 -4.16 2.30
N LYS A 281 -16.15 -5.26 2.15
CA LYS A 281 -16.92 -5.58 0.94
C LYS A 281 -17.96 -4.52 0.63
N GLN A 282 -18.72 -4.08 1.63
CA GLN A 282 -19.71 -3.02 1.50
C GLN A 282 -19.05 -1.66 1.22
N ALA A 283 -17.95 -1.32 1.91
CA ALA A 283 -17.19 -0.09 1.67
C ALA A 283 -16.70 0.03 0.22
N ALA A 284 -16.28 -1.10 -0.39
CA ALA A 284 -15.89 -1.12 -1.79
C ALA A 284 -17.06 -0.76 -2.73
N GLY A 285 -18.26 -1.28 -2.48
CA GLY A 285 -19.48 -0.92 -3.22
C GLY A 285 -19.85 0.54 -3.03
N VAL A 286 -19.91 0.98 -1.76
CA VAL A 286 -20.22 2.37 -1.40
C VAL A 286 -19.28 3.36 -2.07
N SER A 287 -17.96 3.07 -2.10
CA SER A 287 -16.99 3.95 -2.75
C SER A 287 -17.22 4.07 -4.26
N ARG A 288 -17.59 2.99 -4.95
CA ARG A 288 -17.93 3.05 -6.38
C ARG A 288 -19.18 3.87 -6.65
N ASP A 289 -20.23 3.67 -5.85
CA ASP A 289 -21.47 4.45 -5.95
C ASP A 289 -21.22 5.93 -5.61
N PHE A 290 -20.34 6.20 -4.66
CA PHE A 290 -19.92 7.56 -4.34
C PHE A 290 -19.23 8.24 -5.52
N PHE A 291 -18.27 7.59 -6.18
CA PHE A 291 -17.63 8.12 -7.39
C PHE A 291 -18.63 8.42 -8.50
N ALA A 292 -19.60 7.55 -8.74
CA ALA A 292 -20.64 7.78 -9.76
C ALA A 292 -21.47 9.05 -9.51
N ARG A 293 -21.57 9.46 -8.23
CA ARG A 293 -22.37 10.66 -7.83
C ARG A 293 -21.53 11.92 -7.68
N VAL A 294 -20.28 11.80 -7.21
CA VAL A 294 -19.42 12.96 -6.90
C VAL A 294 -18.66 13.46 -8.12
N THR A 295 -18.43 12.62 -9.10
CA THR A 295 -17.69 12.95 -10.34
C THR A 295 -18.50 13.92 -11.21
N HIS A 296 -17.86 14.98 -11.67
CA HIS A 296 -18.48 15.95 -12.57
C HIS A 296 -18.89 15.29 -13.90
N PRO A 297 -20.20 15.34 -14.30
CA PRO A 297 -20.73 14.50 -15.37
C PRO A 297 -20.18 14.82 -16.76
N VAL A 298 -19.58 15.99 -16.96
CA VAL A 298 -19.02 16.40 -18.25
C VAL A 298 -17.50 16.27 -18.30
N THR A 299 -16.81 16.67 -17.22
CA THR A 299 -15.34 16.69 -17.21
C THR A 299 -14.73 15.41 -16.67
N GLY A 300 -15.48 14.61 -15.90
CA GLY A 300 -14.95 13.43 -15.21
C GLY A 300 -14.05 13.76 -14.00
N LEU A 301 -13.93 15.04 -13.62
CA LEU A 301 -13.11 15.46 -12.49
C LEU A 301 -13.89 15.34 -11.17
N ASN A 302 -13.17 15.11 -10.08
CA ASN A 302 -13.69 15.07 -8.71
C ASN A 302 -13.40 16.36 -7.96
N PRO A 303 -14.25 16.74 -6.97
CA PRO A 303 -13.94 17.84 -6.07
C PRO A 303 -12.84 17.42 -5.07
N ASN A 304 -12.18 18.41 -4.50
CA ASN A 304 -11.14 18.20 -3.48
C ASN A 304 -11.68 17.55 -2.18
N CYS A 305 -12.92 17.90 -1.81
CA CYS A 305 -13.64 17.29 -0.69
C CYS A 305 -15.13 17.22 -1.01
N ALA A 306 -15.80 16.22 -0.44
CA ALA A 306 -17.24 16.05 -0.56
C ALA A 306 -17.85 15.52 0.74
N ASN A 307 -19.11 15.85 0.99
CA ASN A 307 -19.89 15.21 2.03
C ASN A 307 -20.19 13.74 1.66
N PHE A 308 -20.57 12.91 2.62
CA PHE A 308 -20.85 11.49 2.37
C PHE A 308 -22.04 11.25 1.41
N ASP A 309 -22.90 12.22 1.24
CA ASP A 309 -23.99 12.22 0.25
C ASP A 309 -23.54 12.64 -1.16
N ALA A 310 -22.23 12.89 -1.36
CA ALA A 310 -21.59 13.39 -2.57
C ALA A 310 -21.87 14.86 -2.89
N SER A 311 -22.51 15.62 -2.02
CA SER A 311 -22.61 17.08 -2.15
C SER A 311 -21.26 17.75 -1.85
N LEU A 312 -21.04 18.93 -2.46
CA LEU A 312 -19.79 19.68 -2.27
C LEU A 312 -19.68 20.23 -0.84
N VAL A 313 -18.50 20.13 -0.25
CA VAL A 313 -18.19 20.77 1.03
C VAL A 313 -17.97 22.25 0.82
N THR A 314 -18.85 23.08 1.39
CA THR A 314 -18.85 24.55 1.20
C THR A 314 -17.98 25.30 2.21
N THR A 315 -17.59 24.65 3.29
CA THR A 315 -16.82 25.28 4.37
C THR A 315 -15.61 24.44 4.68
N THR A 316 -14.41 24.91 4.35
CA THR A 316 -13.22 24.40 5.05
C THR A 316 -11.95 25.11 4.61
N PHE A 317 -11.07 25.37 5.56
CA PHE A 317 -9.66 25.71 5.36
C PHE A 317 -9.37 26.87 4.39
N GLY A 318 -10.34 27.80 4.20
CA GLY A 318 -10.13 28.99 3.36
C GLY A 318 -9.92 28.71 1.86
N ARG A 319 -10.12 27.46 1.43
CA ARG A 319 -10.11 27.09 0.00
C ARG A 319 -11.53 26.70 -0.38
N GLY A 320 -12.18 27.51 -1.20
CA GLY A 320 -13.50 27.17 -1.74
C GLY A 320 -13.43 25.83 -2.45
N ASN A 321 -14.05 24.81 -1.88
CA ASN A 321 -14.04 23.43 -2.41
C ASN A 321 -15.10 23.22 -3.50
N THR A 322 -15.46 24.26 -4.20
CA THR A 322 -16.36 24.21 -5.37
C THR A 322 -15.62 23.86 -6.66
N ASN A 323 -14.30 23.73 -6.61
CA ASN A 323 -13.49 23.43 -7.78
C ASN A 323 -13.27 21.92 -7.91
N PHE A 324 -13.63 21.36 -9.05
CA PHE A 324 -13.27 20.03 -9.49
C PHE A 324 -11.83 20.06 -10.01
N SER A 325 -10.91 19.37 -9.37
CA SER A 325 -9.47 19.47 -9.64
C SER A 325 -8.74 18.14 -9.86
N TYR A 326 -9.45 17.01 -9.69
CA TYR A 326 -8.86 15.68 -9.89
C TYR A 326 -9.46 14.96 -11.09
#